data_582c3422c33ce480fbe0e3610e902130
#
_entry.id   582c3422c33ce480fbe0e3610e902130
#
_cell.length_a   1.000
_cell.length_b   1.000
_cell.length_c   1.000
_cell.angle_alpha   90.00
_cell.angle_beta   90.00
_cell.angle_gamma   90.00
#
_symmetry.space_group_name_H-M   'P 1'
#
loop_
_entity.id
_entity.type
_entity.pdbx_description
1 polymer ?
#
loop_
_entity_poly.entity_id
_entity_poly.type
_entity_poly.pdbx_seq_one_letter_code
_entity_poly.pdbx_strand_id
1 'polypeptide(L)'
;MKKQGTLLLLFGAFALPVILAKLMLDLNWYQGGVTNRGELLESPLASEWLGESRQWQLIYLLPEQCDELCQGALFNLRQVPQAVGAEQDRLSSVLLIDGDTLDEQSGEVKKQMSGIEQRQVPDYVVSQLKTLEYGAKAIYIADPLGNVMMAYPLVKGQVAILAQGKDVLRDLKRLLKISKIG
;
A
#
# COMPACT_ATOMS: atom_id res chain seq x y z
N MET A 1 16.27 -43.35 39.37
CA MET A 1 16.72 -43.02 38.01
C MET A 1 15.52 -42.79 37.01
N LYS A 2 14.35 -43.38 37.15
CA LYS A 2 13.23 -43.20 36.20
C LYS A 2 12.58 -41.80 36.21
N LYS A 3 12.50 -41.09 37.34
CA LYS A 3 11.88 -39.78 37.47
C LYS A 3 12.61 -38.63 36.73
N GLN A 4 13.93 -38.68 36.70
CA GLN A 4 14.76 -37.67 36.00
C GLN A 4 14.67 -37.79 34.48
N GLY A 5 14.58 -39.02 33.96
CA GLY A 5 14.39 -39.26 32.55
C GLY A 5 13.04 -38.74 32.02
N THR A 6 11.96 -38.90 32.80
CA THR A 6 10.63 -38.41 32.48
C THR A 6 10.63 -36.85 32.47
N LEU A 7 11.33 -36.21 33.42
CA LEU A 7 11.43 -34.75 33.49
C LEU A 7 12.18 -34.19 32.29
N LEU A 8 13.32 -34.84 31.93
CA LEU A 8 14.08 -34.44 30.73
C LEU A 8 13.33 -34.61 29.43
N LEU A 9 12.54 -35.69 29.31
CA LEU A 9 11.71 -35.94 28.14
C LEU A 9 10.59 -34.89 28.02
N LEU A 10 9.97 -34.56 29.15
CA LEU A 10 8.93 -33.54 29.20
C LEU A 10 9.49 -32.15 28.84
N PHE A 11 10.64 -31.79 29.38
CA PHE A 11 11.33 -30.55 29.07
C PHE A 11 11.72 -30.47 27.57
N GLY A 12 12.26 -31.59 27.04
CA GLY A 12 12.60 -31.69 25.62
C GLY A 12 11.39 -31.52 24.71
N ALA A 13 10.24 -32.09 25.07
CA ALA A 13 9.00 -31.99 24.30
C ALA A 13 8.48 -30.54 24.20
N PHE A 14 8.69 -29.71 25.22
CA PHE A 14 8.32 -28.30 25.20
C PHE A 14 9.40 -27.38 24.61
N ALA A 15 10.66 -27.68 24.86
CA ALA A 15 11.78 -26.86 24.38
C ALA A 15 12.04 -27.05 22.87
N LEU A 16 11.90 -28.27 22.36
CA LEU A 16 12.19 -28.62 20.97
C LEU A 16 11.40 -27.79 19.94
N PRO A 17 10.07 -27.62 20.05
CA PRO A 17 9.33 -26.80 19.09
C PRO A 17 9.75 -25.32 19.13
N VAL A 18 10.09 -24.79 20.29
CA VAL A 18 10.56 -23.41 20.43
C VAL A 18 11.94 -23.23 19.80
N ILE A 19 12.85 -24.17 20.01
CA ILE A 19 14.19 -24.16 19.40
C ILE A 19 14.07 -24.29 17.87
N LEU A 20 13.23 -25.19 17.38
CA LEU A 20 12.99 -25.36 15.94
C LEU A 20 12.40 -24.09 15.31
N ALA A 21 11.40 -23.49 15.96
CA ALA A 21 10.80 -22.24 15.48
C ALA A 21 11.83 -21.11 15.40
N LYS A 22 12.68 -20.98 16.44
CA LYS A 22 13.76 -20.00 16.43
C LYS A 22 14.77 -20.26 15.31
N LEU A 23 15.20 -21.50 15.14
CA LEU A 23 16.12 -21.87 14.04
C LEU A 23 15.52 -21.57 12.67
N MET A 24 14.23 -21.84 12.46
CA MET A 24 13.56 -21.54 11.19
C MET A 24 13.49 -20.03 10.91
N LEU A 25 13.33 -19.21 11.95
CA LEU A 25 13.35 -17.74 11.82
C LEU A 25 14.78 -17.21 11.57
N ASP A 26 15.76 -17.67 12.36
CA ASP A 26 17.17 -17.22 12.24
C ASP A 26 17.79 -17.62 10.88
N LEU A 27 17.37 -18.76 10.32
CA LEU A 27 17.83 -19.25 9.02
C LEU A 27 17.01 -18.69 7.84
N ASN A 28 16.05 -17.78 8.08
CA ASN A 28 15.10 -17.28 7.07
C ASN A 28 14.39 -18.38 6.27
N TRP A 29 14.24 -19.57 6.87
CA TRP A 29 13.56 -20.71 6.27
C TRP A 29 12.05 -20.55 6.24
N TYR A 30 11.53 -19.73 7.16
CA TYR A 30 10.13 -19.35 7.20
C TYR A 30 9.92 -18.07 6.37
N GLN A 31 9.60 -18.24 5.12
CA GLN A 31 8.98 -17.19 4.32
C GLN A 31 7.51 -17.13 4.71
N GLY A 32 7.17 -16.27 5.66
CA GLY A 32 5.79 -16.03 6.05
C GLY A 32 4.96 -15.79 4.80
N GLY A 33 3.85 -16.53 4.67
CA GLY A 33 2.97 -16.40 3.50
C GLY A 33 2.43 -14.97 3.42
N VAL A 34 3.06 -14.12 2.61
CA VAL A 34 2.57 -12.78 2.30
C VAL A 34 1.26 -12.96 1.55
N THR A 35 0.17 -12.52 2.13
CA THR A 35 -1.16 -12.64 1.53
C THR A 35 -1.61 -11.37 0.81
N ASN A 36 -0.84 -10.28 0.95
CA ASN A 36 -1.00 -9.04 0.18
C ASN A 36 -0.59 -9.26 -1.27
N ARG A 37 -1.22 -8.51 -2.15
CA ARG A 37 -0.92 -8.48 -3.59
C ARG A 37 -0.02 -7.31 -3.95
N GLY A 38 -0.16 -6.19 -3.21
CA GLY A 38 0.77 -5.08 -3.28
C GLY A 38 2.07 -5.42 -2.57
N GLU A 39 3.12 -4.70 -2.88
CA GLU A 39 4.43 -4.84 -2.28
C GLU A 39 4.51 -3.99 -1.02
N LEU A 40 4.87 -4.61 0.10
CA LEU A 40 5.12 -3.89 1.34
C LEU A 40 6.45 -3.16 1.21
N LEU A 41 6.46 -1.88 1.56
CA LEU A 41 7.69 -1.11 1.59
C LEU A 41 8.57 -1.58 2.75
N GLU A 42 9.85 -1.81 2.48
CA GLU A 42 10.83 -2.20 3.51
C GLU A 42 10.93 -1.15 4.61
N SER A 43 10.83 0.13 4.24
CA SER A 43 10.79 1.26 5.15
C SER A 43 9.54 2.09 4.84
N PRO A 44 8.46 1.99 5.65
CA PRO A 44 7.30 2.84 5.48
C PRO A 44 7.68 4.32 5.57
N LEU A 45 7.15 5.12 4.65
CA LEU A 45 7.32 6.57 4.69
C LEU A 45 6.25 7.16 5.61
N ALA A 46 6.67 7.72 6.74
CA ALA A 46 5.79 8.46 7.62
C ALA A 46 5.70 9.93 7.19
N SER A 47 4.49 10.43 6.95
CA SER A 47 4.23 11.82 6.60
C SER A 47 3.04 12.35 7.39
N GLU A 48 3.32 13.27 8.32
CA GLU A 48 2.26 13.95 9.08
C GLU A 48 1.25 14.64 8.15
N TRP A 49 1.74 15.21 7.05
CA TRP A 49 0.90 15.86 6.04
C TRP A 49 -0.11 14.90 5.40
N LEU A 50 0.25 13.65 5.13
CA LEU A 50 -0.67 12.63 4.66
C LEU A 50 -1.66 12.19 5.76
N GLY A 51 -1.24 12.19 7.01
CA GLY A 51 -2.04 11.80 8.17
C GLY A 51 -3.14 12.80 8.57
N GLU A 52 -3.14 14.03 8.04
CA GLU A 52 -4.13 15.07 8.39
C GLU A 52 -5.58 14.66 8.09
N SER A 53 -5.81 13.88 7.04
CA SER A 53 -7.16 13.43 6.66
C SER A 53 -7.77 12.39 7.60
N ARG A 54 -6.94 11.70 8.37
CA ARG A 54 -7.32 10.56 9.25
C ARG A 54 -8.10 9.45 8.54
N GLN A 55 -7.96 9.34 7.22
CA GLN A 55 -8.54 8.28 6.40
C GLN A 55 -7.44 7.41 5.79
N TRP A 56 -7.78 6.20 5.42
CA TRP A 56 -6.97 5.42 4.49
C TRP A 56 -6.90 6.14 3.17
N GLN A 57 -5.73 6.17 2.55
CA GLN A 57 -5.54 6.90 1.31
C GLN A 57 -4.95 5.99 0.24
N LEU A 58 -5.56 6.05 -0.94
CA LEU A 58 -4.98 5.53 -2.17
C LEU A 58 -4.35 6.70 -2.89
N ILE A 59 -3.02 6.78 -2.92
CA ILE A 59 -2.28 7.94 -3.40
C ILE A 59 -1.52 7.66 -4.68
N TYR A 60 -1.45 8.65 -5.54
CA TYR A 60 -0.66 8.64 -6.76
C TYR A 60 -0.06 10.03 -7.00
N LEU A 61 1.23 10.08 -7.34
CA LEU A 61 1.90 11.32 -7.72
C LEU A 61 1.76 11.54 -9.23
N LEU A 62 1.11 12.64 -9.62
CA LEU A 62 0.88 12.98 -11.02
C LEU A 62 2.21 13.31 -11.71
N PRO A 63 2.56 12.63 -12.82
CA PRO A 63 3.73 13.00 -13.61
C PRO A 63 3.45 14.23 -14.49
N GLU A 64 4.50 14.93 -14.92
CA GLU A 64 4.37 16.04 -15.85
C GLU A 64 3.61 15.68 -17.14
N GLN A 65 3.88 14.50 -17.68
CA GLN A 65 3.17 13.95 -18.84
C GLN A 65 2.46 12.67 -18.47
N CYS A 66 1.13 12.66 -18.61
CA CYS A 66 0.30 11.51 -18.30
C CYS A 66 0.25 10.55 -19.49
N ASP A 67 1.06 9.50 -19.43
CA ASP A 67 1.08 8.38 -20.40
C ASP A 67 0.03 7.30 -20.08
N GLU A 68 0.10 6.16 -20.76
CA GLU A 68 -0.79 5.02 -20.53
C GLU A 68 -0.72 4.49 -19.08
N LEU A 69 0.47 4.48 -18.47
CA LEU A 69 0.65 4.05 -17.07
C LEU A 69 -0.11 4.98 -16.12
N CYS A 70 0.06 6.29 -16.31
CA CYS A 70 -0.66 7.31 -15.54
C CYS A 70 -2.18 7.18 -15.72
N GLN A 71 -2.67 7.02 -16.93
CA GLN A 71 -4.11 6.84 -17.19
C GLN A 71 -4.66 5.60 -16.48
N GLY A 72 -3.90 4.51 -16.45
CA GLY A 72 -4.23 3.30 -15.70
C GLY A 72 -4.30 3.55 -14.19
N ALA A 73 -3.37 4.33 -13.64
CA ALA A 73 -3.39 4.74 -12.23
C ALA A 73 -4.64 5.59 -11.91
N LEU A 74 -4.94 6.61 -12.71
CA LEU A 74 -6.13 7.45 -12.56
C LEU A 74 -7.42 6.63 -12.62
N PHE A 75 -7.49 5.65 -13.54
CA PHE A 75 -8.61 4.73 -13.62
C PHE A 75 -8.79 3.96 -12.31
N ASN A 76 -7.72 3.37 -11.75
CA ASN A 76 -7.78 2.62 -10.50
C ASN A 76 -8.10 3.52 -9.30
N LEU A 77 -7.53 4.73 -9.21
CA LEU A 77 -7.86 5.70 -8.15
C LEU A 77 -9.36 6.04 -8.12
N ARG A 78 -10.00 6.10 -9.27
CA ARG A 78 -11.44 6.39 -9.39
C ARG A 78 -12.32 5.18 -9.11
N GLN A 79 -11.94 3.99 -9.60
CA GLN A 79 -12.79 2.80 -9.54
C GLN A 79 -12.71 2.05 -8.23
N VAL A 80 -11.51 1.97 -7.64
CA VAL A 80 -11.28 1.17 -6.43
C VAL A 80 -12.13 1.65 -5.24
N PRO A 81 -12.20 2.94 -4.89
CA PRO A 81 -13.03 3.38 -3.76
C PRO A 81 -14.50 3.07 -3.94
N GLN A 82 -15.04 3.19 -5.15
CA GLN A 82 -16.44 2.86 -5.46
C GLN A 82 -16.75 1.37 -5.24
N ALA A 83 -15.74 0.50 -5.40
CA ALA A 83 -15.87 -0.94 -5.26
C ALA A 83 -15.64 -1.45 -3.81
N VAL A 84 -15.17 -0.58 -2.90
CA VAL A 84 -14.94 -0.96 -1.49
C VAL A 84 -16.25 -1.30 -0.78
N GLY A 85 -17.33 -0.56 -1.06
CA GLY A 85 -18.66 -0.77 -0.48
C GLY A 85 -18.87 0.00 0.81
N ALA A 86 -19.34 -0.64 1.87
CA ALA A 86 -19.76 0.01 3.12
C ALA A 86 -18.64 0.79 3.85
N GLU A 87 -17.38 0.46 3.58
CA GLU A 87 -16.23 1.11 4.21
C GLU A 87 -15.69 2.30 3.36
N GLN A 88 -16.45 2.73 2.34
CA GLN A 88 -16.00 3.78 1.41
C GLN A 88 -15.68 5.10 2.12
N ASP A 89 -16.41 5.46 3.15
CA ASP A 89 -16.22 6.70 3.90
C ASP A 89 -14.88 6.76 4.67
N ARG A 90 -14.22 5.61 4.82
CA ARG A 90 -12.92 5.48 5.48
C ARG A 90 -11.74 5.51 4.50
N LEU A 91 -12.02 5.65 3.21
CA LEU A 91 -11.02 5.63 2.14
C LEU A 91 -11.17 6.86 1.27
N SER A 92 -10.08 7.57 1.03
CA SER A 92 -9.97 8.61 0.01
C SER A 92 -8.98 8.22 -1.09
N SER A 93 -9.26 8.67 -2.30
CA SER A 93 -8.27 8.65 -3.39
C SER A 93 -7.70 10.04 -3.56
N VAL A 94 -6.39 10.15 -3.48
CA VAL A 94 -5.68 11.42 -3.52
C VAL A 94 -4.68 11.43 -4.68
N LEU A 95 -4.86 12.39 -5.56
CA LEU A 95 -3.91 12.69 -6.62
C LEU A 95 -2.99 13.80 -6.11
N LEU A 96 -1.73 13.46 -5.92
CA LEU A 96 -0.69 14.38 -5.50
C LEU A 96 -0.16 15.16 -6.69
N ILE A 97 -0.12 16.49 -6.58
CA ILE A 97 0.28 17.41 -7.63
C ILE A 97 1.52 18.16 -7.19
N ASP A 98 2.58 18.07 -7.99
CA ASP A 98 3.86 18.75 -7.79
C ASP A 98 3.87 20.05 -8.63
N GLY A 99 3.94 21.21 -7.99
CA GLY A 99 4.00 22.50 -8.68
C GLY A 99 2.85 22.71 -9.67
N ASP A 100 3.19 23.13 -10.88
CA ASP A 100 2.24 23.49 -11.96
C ASP A 100 1.87 22.29 -12.86
N THR A 101 2.22 21.06 -12.47
CA THR A 101 2.01 19.83 -13.26
C THR A 101 0.56 19.68 -13.76
N LEU A 102 -0.42 20.17 -12.99
CA LEU A 102 -1.82 20.10 -13.37
C LEU A 102 -2.14 20.92 -14.61
N ASP A 103 -1.52 22.08 -14.76
CA ASP A 103 -1.82 23.02 -15.89
C ASP A 103 -1.31 22.47 -17.21
N GLU A 104 -0.27 21.65 -17.18
CA GLU A 104 0.33 21.01 -18.34
C GLU A 104 -0.48 19.82 -18.88
N GLN A 105 -1.46 19.32 -18.11
CA GLN A 105 -2.25 18.15 -18.50
C GLN A 105 -3.29 18.48 -19.58
N SER A 106 -3.50 17.52 -20.49
CA SER A 106 -4.53 17.63 -21.52
C SER A 106 -5.94 17.65 -20.91
N GLY A 107 -6.91 18.24 -21.62
CA GLY A 107 -8.31 18.29 -21.18
C GLY A 107 -8.93 16.90 -20.97
N GLU A 108 -8.47 15.88 -21.68
CA GLU A 108 -8.94 14.50 -21.52
C GLU A 108 -8.44 13.90 -20.20
N VAL A 109 -7.17 14.12 -19.84
CA VAL A 109 -6.58 13.70 -18.56
C VAL A 109 -7.29 14.43 -17.42
N LYS A 110 -7.55 15.74 -17.53
CA LYS A 110 -8.31 16.50 -16.53
C LYS A 110 -9.71 15.93 -16.28
N LYS A 111 -10.39 15.38 -17.31
CA LYS A 111 -11.66 14.67 -17.12
C LYS A 111 -11.50 13.37 -16.34
N GLN A 112 -10.41 12.64 -16.54
CA GLN A 112 -10.16 11.39 -15.82
C GLN A 112 -9.85 11.63 -14.34
N MET A 113 -9.36 12.81 -13.97
CA MET A 113 -9.12 13.23 -12.58
C MET A 113 -10.42 13.62 -11.85
N SER A 114 -11.54 13.79 -12.56
CA SER A 114 -12.82 14.14 -11.93
C SER A 114 -13.25 13.08 -10.92
N GLY A 115 -13.58 13.51 -9.69
CA GLY A 115 -13.97 12.63 -8.59
C GLY A 115 -12.79 12.06 -7.79
N ILE A 116 -11.56 12.44 -8.11
CA ILE A 116 -10.37 12.16 -7.30
C ILE A 116 -10.00 13.46 -6.56
N GLU A 117 -9.71 13.37 -5.26
CA GLU A 117 -9.22 14.52 -4.50
C GLU A 117 -7.85 14.94 -5.05
N GLN A 118 -7.74 16.20 -5.45
CA GLN A 118 -6.49 16.77 -5.95
C GLN A 118 -5.85 17.59 -4.85
N ARG A 119 -4.59 17.29 -4.51
CA ARG A 119 -3.90 17.93 -3.42
C ARG A 119 -2.50 18.37 -3.85
N GLN A 120 -2.25 19.67 -3.73
CA GLN A 120 -0.91 20.24 -3.90
C GLN A 120 0.02 19.70 -2.83
N VAL A 121 1.20 19.23 -3.22
CA VAL A 121 2.14 18.56 -2.33
C VAL A 121 3.32 19.47 -2.05
N PRO A 122 3.74 19.62 -0.78
CA PRO A 122 4.99 20.29 -0.46
C PRO A 122 6.20 19.54 -1.07
N ASP A 123 7.20 20.28 -1.54
CA ASP A 123 8.40 19.73 -2.21
C ASP A 123 9.10 18.64 -1.39
N TYR A 124 9.09 18.77 -0.06
CA TYR A 124 9.71 17.77 0.81
C TYR A 124 8.98 16.42 0.74
N VAL A 125 7.64 16.40 0.63
CA VAL A 125 6.85 15.18 0.49
C VAL A 125 7.10 14.54 -0.88
N VAL A 126 7.15 15.35 -1.94
CA VAL A 126 7.49 14.89 -3.29
C VAL A 126 8.87 14.23 -3.29
N SER A 127 9.85 14.89 -2.68
CA SER A 127 11.21 14.36 -2.56
C SER A 127 11.24 13.04 -1.81
N GLN A 128 10.51 12.93 -0.72
CA GLN A 128 10.39 11.69 0.05
C GLN A 128 9.74 10.56 -0.76
N LEU A 129 8.63 10.84 -1.47
CA LEU A 129 7.98 9.85 -2.33
C LEU A 129 8.89 9.38 -3.46
N LYS A 130 9.69 10.29 -4.04
CA LYS A 130 10.67 9.95 -5.09
C LYS A 130 11.80 9.05 -4.58
N THR A 131 12.07 8.98 -3.26
CA THR A 131 13.06 8.06 -2.67
C THR A 131 12.54 6.63 -2.49
N LEU A 132 11.22 6.43 -2.54
CA LEU A 132 10.65 5.08 -2.50
C LEU A 132 11.08 4.29 -3.75
N GLU A 133 11.09 2.97 -3.63
CA GLU A 133 11.56 2.05 -4.67
C GLU A 133 10.95 2.33 -6.05
N TYR A 134 9.65 2.65 -6.09
CA TYR A 134 8.92 2.92 -7.34
C TYR A 134 8.73 4.40 -7.65
N GLY A 135 9.06 5.31 -6.71
CA GLY A 135 8.93 6.75 -6.89
C GLY A 135 7.53 7.15 -7.38
N ALA A 136 7.44 7.90 -8.48
CA ALA A 136 6.18 8.28 -9.11
C ALA A 136 5.52 7.16 -9.96
N LYS A 137 6.13 5.97 -10.03
CA LYS A 137 5.66 4.88 -10.90
C LYS A 137 4.87 3.79 -10.15
N ALA A 138 4.20 4.15 -9.06
CA ALA A 138 3.33 3.25 -8.32
C ALA A 138 2.11 3.98 -7.75
N ILE A 139 1.03 3.23 -7.54
CA ILE A 139 -0.04 3.63 -6.64
C ILE A 139 0.35 3.16 -5.24
N TYR A 140 0.15 4.02 -4.24
CA TYR A 140 0.50 3.69 -2.86
C TYR A 140 -0.73 3.66 -1.96
N ILE A 141 -0.66 2.88 -0.89
CA ILE A 141 -1.61 2.92 0.21
C ILE A 141 -0.93 3.55 1.42
N ALA A 142 -1.57 4.58 1.97
CA ALA A 142 -1.21 5.18 3.24
C ALA A 142 -2.30 4.90 4.29
N ASP A 143 -1.87 4.70 5.54
CA ASP A 143 -2.76 4.54 6.68
C ASP A 143 -3.30 5.90 7.19
N PRO A 144 -4.29 5.90 8.09
CA PRO A 144 -4.84 7.14 8.67
C PRO A 144 -3.86 7.97 9.50
N LEU A 145 -2.68 7.45 9.80
CA LEU A 145 -1.60 8.16 10.49
C LEU A 145 -0.59 8.78 9.51
N GLY A 146 -0.77 8.54 8.21
CA GLY A 146 0.11 9.05 7.15
C GLY A 146 1.31 8.15 6.84
N ASN A 147 1.30 6.89 7.27
CA ASN A 147 2.34 5.96 6.91
C ASN A 147 2.05 5.35 5.54
N VAL A 148 2.87 5.64 4.56
CA VAL A 148 2.86 4.97 3.25
C VAL A 148 3.51 3.60 3.43
N MET A 149 2.74 2.53 3.27
CA MET A 149 3.19 1.19 3.64
C MET A 149 3.20 0.18 2.50
N MET A 150 2.45 0.42 1.44
CA MET A 150 2.29 -0.54 0.35
C MET A 150 2.32 0.15 -1.00
N ALA A 151 2.96 -0.48 -1.98
CA ALA A 151 3.08 -0.01 -3.35
C ALA A 151 2.49 -1.00 -4.35
N TYR A 152 1.95 -0.46 -5.43
CA TYR A 152 1.49 -1.19 -6.61
C TYR A 152 2.16 -0.58 -7.84
N PRO A 153 3.26 -1.18 -8.33
CA PRO A 153 3.95 -0.69 -9.52
C PRO A 153 3.00 -0.58 -10.71
N LEU A 154 3.08 0.53 -11.45
CA LEU A 154 2.17 0.78 -12.57
C LEU A 154 2.32 -0.27 -13.67
N VAL A 155 1.21 -0.63 -14.30
CA VAL A 155 1.12 -1.65 -15.35
C VAL A 155 0.51 -1.08 -16.63
N LYS A 156 0.85 -1.67 -17.77
CA LYS A 156 0.29 -1.32 -19.08
C LYS A 156 -0.75 -2.34 -19.53
N GLY A 157 -1.68 -1.87 -20.33
CA GLY A 157 -2.71 -2.70 -20.93
C GLY A 157 -3.95 -2.89 -20.04
N GLN A 158 -5.12 -2.82 -20.65
CA GLN A 158 -6.41 -2.82 -19.96
C GLN A 158 -6.60 -4.02 -19.01
N VAL A 159 -6.19 -5.21 -19.43
CA VAL A 159 -6.32 -6.43 -18.61
C VAL A 159 -5.48 -6.34 -17.33
N ALA A 160 -4.23 -5.86 -17.44
CA ALA A 160 -3.33 -5.71 -16.31
C ALA A 160 -3.81 -4.59 -15.35
N ILE A 161 -4.30 -3.47 -15.89
CA ILE A 161 -4.86 -2.36 -15.09
C ILE A 161 -6.07 -2.85 -14.27
N LEU A 162 -6.98 -3.61 -14.89
CA LEU A 162 -8.13 -4.19 -14.19
C LEU A 162 -7.72 -5.23 -13.14
N ALA A 163 -6.72 -6.04 -13.42
CA ALA A 163 -6.18 -7.00 -12.46
C ALA A 163 -5.55 -6.29 -11.26
N GLN A 164 -4.75 -5.26 -11.51
CA GLN A 164 -4.16 -4.42 -10.46
C GLN A 164 -5.24 -3.77 -9.59
N GLY A 165 -6.30 -3.20 -10.17
CA GLY A 165 -7.41 -2.64 -9.42
C GLY A 165 -8.09 -3.65 -8.49
N LYS A 166 -8.24 -4.91 -8.93
CA LYS A 166 -8.76 -6.02 -8.08
C LYS A 166 -7.80 -6.34 -6.93
N ASP A 167 -6.50 -6.33 -7.17
CA ASP A 167 -5.49 -6.61 -6.17
C ASP A 167 -5.46 -5.50 -5.11
N VAL A 168 -5.46 -4.23 -5.52
CA VAL A 168 -5.59 -3.06 -4.64
C VAL A 168 -6.86 -3.15 -3.79
N LEU A 169 -7.99 -3.41 -4.41
CA LEU A 169 -9.28 -3.54 -3.73
C LEU A 169 -9.28 -4.66 -2.68
N ARG A 170 -8.68 -5.80 -3.02
CA ARG A 170 -8.58 -6.95 -2.11
C ARG A 170 -7.79 -6.61 -0.86
N ASP A 171 -6.64 -5.97 -1.03
CA ASP A 171 -5.77 -5.61 0.08
C ASP A 171 -6.40 -4.51 0.93
N LEU A 172 -6.99 -3.48 0.32
CA LEU A 172 -7.74 -2.44 1.03
C LEU A 172 -8.89 -3.02 1.86
N LYS A 173 -9.70 -3.92 1.32
CA LYS A 173 -10.79 -4.58 2.08
C LYS A 173 -10.27 -5.35 3.29
N ARG A 174 -9.07 -5.95 3.22
CA ARG A 174 -8.44 -6.61 4.36
C ARG A 174 -7.97 -5.60 5.40
N LEU A 175 -7.28 -4.54 4.97
CA LEU A 175 -6.79 -3.49 5.85
C LEU A 175 -7.96 -2.84 6.60
N LEU A 176 -9.00 -2.43 5.91
CA LEU A 176 -10.21 -1.82 6.47
C LEU A 176 -10.94 -2.75 7.45
N LYS A 177 -10.99 -4.06 7.16
CA LYS A 177 -11.61 -5.06 8.04
C LYS A 177 -10.85 -5.24 9.36
N ILE A 178 -9.52 -5.20 9.33
CA ILE A 178 -8.66 -5.45 10.50
C ILE A 178 -8.46 -4.15 11.28
N SER A 179 -8.25 -3.04 10.60
CA SER A 179 -8.03 -1.73 11.20
C SER A 179 -9.32 -1.17 11.77
N LYS A 180 -9.21 -0.57 12.97
CA LYS A 180 -10.31 0.17 13.62
C LYS A 180 -10.12 1.67 13.58
N ILE A 181 -9.03 2.15 12.94
CA ILE A 181 -8.73 3.58 12.75
C ILE A 181 -9.11 4.01 11.32
N GLY A 182 -9.44 5.28 11.15
CA GLY A 182 -9.88 5.87 9.88
C GLY A 182 -11.37 5.87 9.70
#